data_cbf71203dbd96153a7d20ea28edcef73
#
_entry.id   cbf71203dbd96153a7d20ea28edcef73
#
_cell.length_a   1.000
_cell.length_b   1.000
_cell.length_c   1.000
_cell.angle_alpha   90.00
_cell.angle_beta   90.00
_cell.angle_gamma   90.00
#
_symmetry.space_group_name_H-M   'P 1'
#
loop_
_entity.id
_entity.type
_entity.pdbx_description
1 polymer ?
#
loop_
_entity_poly.entity_id
_entity_poly.type
_entity_poly.pdbx_seq_one_letter_code
_entity_poly.pdbx_strand_id
1 'polypeptide(L)'
;MNRDTLKQIMIDQKESYLNNPLIPRKYFLEENVNYCFVGIRRTGKSYMMYQKIQSLIEKGVPVSQIVYVNFEDERLLEITSDDLNIILEIGIELSGTANRPYLFFDEIQNIDGWEKFVRRMADMKYRIDITGSNSKMLSNEIASTLGGRFVILNVYPYSFSEYLVANHKDKNYLNVISTKDRAEVLSLYHEYITYGAFPELVDIRNKRSFLNSIYQTVYLGDIITRNKITNDFAVRLILKKIAESVTKP
;
A
#
# COMPACT_ATOMS: atom_id res chain seq x y z
N MET A 1 19.93 12.12 -10.55
CA MET A 1 18.86 12.14 -11.60
C MET A 1 18.62 13.56 -12.12
N ASN A 2 18.11 13.72 -13.38
CA ASN A 2 17.77 15.06 -13.91
C ASN A 2 16.49 15.60 -13.24
N ARG A 3 16.50 16.88 -12.83
CA ARG A 3 15.38 17.57 -12.17
C ARG A 3 14.11 17.62 -13.02
N ASP A 4 14.24 17.90 -14.32
CA ASP A 4 13.09 17.99 -15.23
C ASP A 4 12.41 16.63 -15.43
N THR A 5 13.20 15.57 -15.50
CA THR A 5 12.68 14.18 -15.55
C THR A 5 11.92 13.84 -14.27
N LEU A 6 12.45 14.16 -13.10
CA LEU A 6 11.74 13.97 -11.82
C LEU A 6 10.44 14.74 -11.77
N LYS A 7 10.45 16.01 -12.20
CA LYS A 7 9.25 16.86 -12.24
C LYS A 7 8.17 16.26 -13.16
N GLN A 8 8.58 15.75 -14.33
CA GLN A 8 7.65 15.11 -15.26
C GLN A 8 7.05 13.83 -14.65
N ILE A 9 7.86 12.96 -14.05
CA ILE A 9 7.38 11.75 -13.37
C ILE A 9 6.38 12.09 -12.27
N MET A 10 6.67 13.08 -11.43
CA MET A 10 5.78 13.53 -10.36
C MET A 10 4.43 14.07 -10.92
N ILE A 11 4.45 14.69 -12.10
CA ILE A 11 3.23 15.16 -12.78
C ILE A 11 2.43 13.97 -13.33
N ASP A 12 3.09 13.06 -14.03
CA ASP A 12 2.46 11.86 -14.61
C ASP A 12 1.79 11.00 -13.53
N GLN A 13 2.47 10.81 -12.41
CA GLN A 13 1.96 9.98 -11.32
C GLN A 13 0.75 10.58 -10.58
N LYS A 14 0.41 11.86 -10.80
CA LYS A 14 -0.82 12.46 -10.24
C LYS A 14 -2.08 11.76 -10.72
N GLU A 15 -2.09 11.27 -11.94
CA GLU A 15 -3.24 10.56 -12.50
C GLU A 15 -3.61 9.32 -11.66
N SER A 16 -2.62 8.66 -11.06
CA SER A 16 -2.83 7.44 -10.26
C SER A 16 -3.76 7.66 -9.07
N TYR A 17 -3.64 8.76 -8.35
CA TYR A 17 -4.49 9.03 -7.18
C TYR A 17 -5.73 9.88 -7.50
N LEU A 18 -5.76 10.56 -8.65
CA LEU A 18 -6.91 11.36 -9.07
C LEU A 18 -7.98 10.53 -9.78
N ASN A 19 -7.57 9.57 -10.63
CA ASN A 19 -8.45 8.89 -11.57
C ASN A 19 -8.80 7.45 -11.16
N ASN A 20 -8.05 6.84 -10.25
CA ASN A 20 -8.34 5.47 -9.83
C ASN A 20 -9.58 5.42 -8.91
N PRO A 21 -10.59 4.59 -9.23
CA PRO A 21 -11.72 4.39 -8.35
C PRO A 21 -11.27 3.72 -7.06
N LEU A 22 -11.73 4.23 -5.92
CA LEU A 22 -11.40 3.70 -4.61
C LEU A 22 -12.57 2.90 -4.03
N ILE A 23 -12.24 1.76 -3.47
CA ILE A 23 -13.13 1.06 -2.54
C ILE A 23 -12.74 1.50 -1.13
N PRO A 24 -13.60 2.26 -0.43
CA PRO A 24 -13.25 2.81 0.87
C PRO A 24 -12.88 1.71 1.87
N ARG A 25 -11.69 1.84 2.45
CA ARG A 25 -11.23 0.96 3.51
C ARG A 25 -11.66 1.52 4.86
N LYS A 26 -12.01 0.65 5.78
CA LYS A 26 -12.46 1.03 7.14
C LYS A 26 -11.29 1.33 8.09
N TYR A 27 -10.34 2.12 7.63
CA TYR A 27 -9.26 2.63 8.46
C TYR A 27 -9.50 4.10 8.78
N PHE A 28 -9.41 4.45 10.06
CA PHE A 28 -9.43 5.84 10.47
C PHE A 28 -8.03 6.44 10.32
N LEU A 29 -7.88 7.39 9.42
CA LEU A 29 -6.61 8.07 9.14
C LEU A 29 -6.70 9.53 9.61
N GLU A 30 -5.86 9.87 10.59
CA GLU A 30 -5.74 11.24 11.07
C GLU A 30 -4.85 12.07 10.13
N GLU A 31 -5.22 13.33 9.91
CA GLU A 31 -4.46 14.23 9.01
C GLU A 31 -3.08 14.57 9.57
N ASN A 32 -3.01 14.69 10.89
CA ASN A 32 -1.81 15.15 11.59
C ASN A 32 -0.84 14.02 11.97
N VAL A 33 -1.10 12.82 11.51
CA VAL A 33 -0.28 11.63 11.78
C VAL A 33 0.42 11.19 10.51
N ASN A 34 1.71 10.90 10.62
CA ASN A 34 2.45 10.25 9.55
C ASN A 34 2.26 8.75 9.65
N TYR A 35 1.90 8.10 8.55
CA TYR A 35 1.67 6.66 8.50
C TYR A 35 2.77 5.94 7.71
N CYS A 36 3.09 4.75 8.19
CA CYS A 36 3.84 3.76 7.44
C CYS A 36 2.89 2.60 7.12
N PHE A 37 2.38 2.56 5.89
CA PHE A 37 1.50 1.48 5.44
C PHE A 37 2.32 0.25 5.07
N VAL A 38 2.12 -0.83 5.79
CA VAL A 38 2.88 -2.06 5.67
C VAL A 38 1.95 -3.22 5.31
N GLY A 39 2.39 -4.10 4.45
CA GLY A 39 1.59 -5.27 4.06
C GLY A 39 2.23 -6.00 2.89
N ILE A 40 1.79 -7.22 2.65
CA ILE A 40 2.27 -7.97 1.50
C ILE A 40 1.89 -7.27 0.19
N ARG A 41 2.53 -7.66 -0.91
CA ARG A 41 2.20 -7.13 -2.24
C ARG A 41 0.72 -7.32 -2.54
N ARG A 42 0.11 -6.35 -3.26
CA ARG A 42 -1.29 -6.38 -3.74
C ARG A 42 -2.38 -6.33 -2.66
N THR A 43 -2.07 -5.91 -1.42
CA THR A 43 -3.07 -5.68 -0.38
C THR A 43 -3.75 -4.32 -0.46
N GLY A 44 -3.28 -3.43 -1.34
CA GLY A 44 -3.84 -2.10 -1.53
C GLY A 44 -3.16 -1.00 -0.70
N LYS A 45 -1.86 -1.14 -0.37
CA LYS A 45 -1.09 -0.09 0.35
C LYS A 45 -1.14 1.27 -0.37
N SER A 46 -0.86 1.29 -1.67
CA SER A 46 -0.94 2.50 -2.50
C SER A 46 -2.35 3.11 -2.48
N TYR A 47 -3.37 2.27 -2.52
CA TYR A 47 -4.78 2.72 -2.45
C TYR A 47 -5.14 3.32 -1.09
N MET A 48 -4.49 2.89 0.01
CA MET A 48 -4.62 3.56 1.31
C MET A 48 -4.05 4.99 1.27
N MET A 49 -2.92 5.21 0.60
CA MET A 49 -2.41 6.55 0.34
C MET A 49 -3.38 7.37 -0.50
N TYR A 50 -3.91 6.80 -1.59
CA TYR A 50 -4.89 7.49 -2.45
C TYR A 50 -6.13 7.89 -1.67
N GLN A 51 -6.64 7.03 -0.80
CA GLN A 51 -7.79 7.34 0.06
C GLN A 51 -7.48 8.54 0.97
N LYS A 52 -6.29 8.59 1.58
CA LYS A 52 -5.87 9.74 2.40
C LYS A 52 -5.70 11.01 1.55
N ILE A 53 -5.08 10.91 0.38
CA ILE A 53 -4.92 12.03 -0.56
C ILE A 53 -6.28 12.59 -0.97
N GLN A 54 -7.21 11.74 -1.38
CA GLN A 54 -8.56 12.18 -1.78
C GLN A 54 -9.29 12.85 -0.63
N SER A 55 -9.19 12.31 0.59
CA SER A 55 -9.76 12.94 1.79
C SER A 55 -9.17 14.33 2.07
N LEU A 56 -7.87 14.54 1.83
CA LEU A 56 -7.23 15.86 1.96
C LEU A 56 -7.75 16.84 0.89
N ILE A 57 -7.89 16.38 -0.35
CA ILE A 57 -8.42 17.20 -1.46
C ILE A 57 -9.88 17.58 -1.19
N GLU A 58 -10.71 16.66 -0.73
CA GLU A 58 -12.11 16.93 -0.33
C GLU A 58 -12.23 17.97 0.80
N LYS A 59 -11.22 18.05 1.67
CA LYS A 59 -11.12 19.07 2.73
C LYS A 59 -10.51 20.39 2.27
N GLY A 60 -10.22 20.53 0.98
CA GLY A 60 -9.76 21.76 0.37
C GLY A 60 -8.24 21.89 0.26
N VAL A 61 -7.46 20.84 0.49
CA VAL A 61 -6.02 20.86 0.21
C VAL A 61 -5.81 20.90 -1.31
N PRO A 62 -5.13 21.89 -1.85
CA PRO A 62 -4.87 21.97 -3.29
C PRO A 62 -4.04 20.79 -3.79
N VAL A 63 -4.36 20.26 -4.96
CA VAL A 63 -3.61 19.16 -5.59
C VAL A 63 -2.12 19.52 -5.78
N SER A 64 -1.82 20.82 -5.97
CA SER A 64 -0.45 21.31 -6.07
C SER A 64 0.39 21.11 -4.79
N GLN A 65 -0.27 20.97 -3.63
CA GLN A 65 0.41 20.67 -2.36
C GLN A 65 0.61 19.17 -2.12
N ILE A 66 0.12 18.31 -3.00
CA ILE A 66 0.31 16.86 -2.91
C ILE A 66 1.53 16.45 -3.73
N VAL A 67 2.51 15.90 -3.07
CA VAL A 67 3.68 15.26 -3.67
C VAL A 67 3.55 13.76 -3.49
N TYR A 68 3.24 13.06 -4.56
CA TYR A 68 3.19 11.59 -4.60
C TYR A 68 4.28 11.07 -5.52
N VAL A 69 5.07 10.11 -5.04
CA VAL A 69 6.10 9.42 -5.82
C VAL A 69 6.05 7.93 -5.53
N ASN A 70 5.84 7.13 -6.57
CA ASN A 70 5.97 5.68 -6.53
C ASN A 70 7.36 5.29 -7.03
N PHE A 71 8.17 4.72 -6.15
CA PHE A 71 9.54 4.29 -6.43
C PHE A 71 9.65 2.90 -7.07
N GLU A 72 8.53 2.29 -7.50
CA GLU A 72 8.53 1.15 -8.44
C GLU A 72 8.52 1.60 -9.92
N ASP A 73 8.42 2.90 -10.20
CA ASP A 73 8.49 3.43 -11.56
C ASP A 73 9.88 3.17 -12.15
N GLU A 74 9.95 2.51 -13.30
CA GLU A 74 11.21 2.12 -13.95
C GLU A 74 12.10 3.32 -14.32
N ARG A 75 11.51 4.49 -14.49
CA ARG A 75 12.25 5.73 -14.75
C ARG A 75 13.03 6.21 -13.53
N LEU A 76 12.75 5.66 -12.34
CA LEU A 76 13.39 5.98 -11.06
C LEU A 76 14.45 4.95 -10.63
N LEU A 77 14.84 4.00 -11.50
CA LEU A 77 15.81 2.95 -11.15
C LEU A 77 17.17 3.47 -10.65
N GLU A 78 17.61 4.61 -11.14
CA GLU A 78 18.90 5.22 -10.78
C GLU A 78 18.77 6.26 -9.65
N ILE A 79 17.59 6.42 -9.06
CA ILE A 79 17.36 7.40 -8.00
C ILE A 79 18.09 6.99 -6.71
N THR A 80 18.66 7.98 -6.04
CA THR A 80 19.37 7.79 -4.77
C THR A 80 18.72 8.60 -3.64
N SER A 81 19.16 8.37 -2.41
CA SER A 81 18.70 9.17 -1.26
C SER A 81 19.00 10.67 -1.39
N ASP A 82 20.04 11.05 -2.15
CA ASP A 82 20.39 12.45 -2.39
C ASP A 82 19.35 13.15 -3.27
N ASP A 83 18.75 12.42 -4.21
CA ASP A 83 17.69 12.94 -5.10
C ASP A 83 16.37 13.23 -4.35
N LEU A 84 16.16 12.65 -3.16
CA LEU A 84 14.95 12.92 -2.35
C LEU A 84 14.81 14.41 -1.97
N ASN A 85 15.92 15.12 -1.85
CA ASN A 85 15.89 16.57 -1.64
C ASN A 85 15.37 17.31 -2.87
N ILE A 86 15.72 16.85 -4.07
CA ILE A 86 15.25 17.44 -5.33
C ILE A 86 13.73 17.25 -5.45
N ILE A 87 13.20 16.10 -5.06
CA ILE A 87 11.74 15.85 -5.02
C ILE A 87 11.05 16.85 -4.07
N LEU A 88 11.64 17.09 -2.89
CA LEU A 88 11.10 18.08 -1.95
C LEU A 88 11.11 19.49 -2.52
N GLU A 89 12.21 19.91 -3.15
CA GLU A 89 12.34 21.22 -3.78
C GLU A 89 11.30 21.43 -4.88
N ILE A 90 11.11 20.43 -5.75
CA ILE A 90 10.07 20.45 -6.79
C ILE A 90 8.68 20.54 -6.14
N GLY A 91 8.43 19.79 -5.07
CA GLY A 91 7.17 19.85 -4.33
C GLY A 91 6.89 21.24 -3.75
N ILE A 92 7.89 21.90 -3.16
CA ILE A 92 7.77 23.26 -2.63
C ILE A 92 7.51 24.26 -3.78
N GLU A 93 8.20 24.12 -4.89
CA GLU A 93 7.98 24.97 -6.08
C GLU A 93 6.54 24.85 -6.60
N LEU A 94 6.04 23.61 -6.72
CA LEU A 94 4.68 23.34 -7.21
C LEU A 94 3.58 23.78 -6.24
N SER A 95 3.84 23.69 -4.94
CA SER A 95 2.85 24.06 -3.89
C SER A 95 2.79 25.59 -3.63
N GLY A 96 3.75 26.33 -4.15
CA GLY A 96 3.97 27.73 -3.77
C GLY A 96 4.71 27.83 -2.43
N THR A 97 5.64 28.78 -2.33
CA THR A 97 6.62 28.89 -1.24
C THR A 97 6.04 29.08 0.17
N ALA A 98 4.77 29.47 0.28
CA ALA A 98 4.11 29.69 1.57
C ALA A 98 3.63 28.43 2.28
N ASN A 99 3.45 27.30 1.55
CA ASN A 99 2.82 26.10 2.06
C ASN A 99 3.77 24.92 1.99
N ARG A 100 3.81 24.12 3.07
CA ARG A 100 4.54 22.86 3.07
C ARG A 100 3.76 21.80 2.31
N PRO A 101 4.36 21.09 1.35
CA PRO A 101 3.70 19.99 0.66
C PRO A 101 3.45 18.81 1.60
N TYR A 102 2.39 18.06 1.31
CA TYR A 102 2.15 16.71 1.84
C TYR A 102 2.93 15.71 1.00
N LEU A 103 3.73 14.88 1.63
CA LEU A 103 4.61 13.91 0.97
C LEU A 103 4.02 12.51 1.07
N PHE A 104 3.91 11.83 -0.06
CA PHE A 104 3.44 10.45 -0.15
C PHE A 104 4.45 9.63 -0.96
N PHE A 105 5.18 8.77 -0.29
CA PHE A 105 6.26 7.98 -0.88
C PHE A 105 5.89 6.49 -0.89
N ASP A 106 5.54 6.02 -2.08
CA ASP A 106 5.10 4.64 -2.29
C ASP A 106 6.30 3.75 -2.64
N GLU A 107 6.37 2.56 -1.97
CA GLU A 107 7.45 1.58 -2.09
C GLU A 107 8.86 2.19 -1.86
N ILE A 108 8.96 3.08 -0.84
CA ILE A 108 10.19 3.85 -0.51
C ILE A 108 11.42 2.99 -0.23
N GLN A 109 11.22 1.73 0.19
CA GLN A 109 12.33 0.79 0.44
C GLN A 109 13.16 0.44 -0.79
N ASN A 110 12.76 0.89 -1.97
CA ASN A 110 13.56 0.76 -3.19
C ASN A 110 14.74 1.73 -3.24
N ILE A 111 14.78 2.73 -2.33
CA ILE A 111 15.90 3.67 -2.21
C ILE A 111 16.73 3.31 -0.98
N ASP A 112 18.01 3.06 -1.16
CA ASP A 112 18.90 2.82 -0.02
C ASP A 112 19.11 4.11 0.80
N GLY A 113 18.99 4.01 2.13
CA GLY A 113 19.23 5.13 3.05
C GLY A 113 18.09 6.16 3.14
N TRP A 114 16.90 5.83 2.62
CA TRP A 114 15.69 6.67 2.66
C TRP A 114 15.27 7.08 4.07
N GLU A 115 15.57 6.25 5.07
CA GLU A 115 15.11 6.41 6.46
C GLU A 115 15.57 7.73 7.07
N LYS A 116 16.81 8.14 6.76
CA LYS A 116 17.39 9.38 7.27
C LYS A 116 16.63 10.60 6.73
N PHE A 117 16.27 10.57 5.45
CA PHE A 117 15.51 11.63 4.83
C PHE A 117 14.10 11.72 5.43
N VAL A 118 13.38 10.61 5.49
CA VAL A 118 12.00 10.54 6.00
C VAL A 118 11.94 10.97 7.47
N ARG A 119 12.90 10.55 8.30
CA ARG A 119 13.04 10.99 9.68
C ARG A 119 13.24 12.50 9.76
N ARG A 120 14.15 13.06 8.97
CA ARG A 120 14.41 14.50 8.92
C ARG A 120 13.14 15.29 8.53
N MET A 121 12.38 14.81 7.54
CA MET A 121 11.12 15.44 7.14
C MET A 121 10.09 15.45 8.28
N ALA A 122 9.95 14.34 8.98
CA ALA A 122 9.05 14.26 10.14
C ALA A 122 9.50 15.21 11.29
N ASP A 123 10.81 15.30 11.57
CA ASP A 123 11.37 16.23 12.56
C ASP A 123 11.11 17.69 12.18
N MET A 124 11.20 18.02 10.90
CA MET A 124 10.85 19.32 10.34
C MET A 124 9.34 19.58 10.24
N LYS A 125 8.51 18.66 10.75
CA LYS A 125 7.03 18.76 10.76
C LYS A 125 6.39 18.78 9.37
N TYR A 126 7.00 18.15 8.38
CA TYR A 126 6.32 17.78 7.16
C TYR A 126 5.33 16.64 7.45
N ARG A 127 4.22 16.64 6.73
CA ARG A 127 3.33 15.48 6.67
C ARG A 127 3.85 14.54 5.61
N ILE A 128 4.24 13.35 6.05
CA ILE A 128 4.85 12.34 5.19
C ILE A 128 4.29 10.97 5.49
N ASP A 129 3.67 10.36 4.49
CA ASP A 129 3.21 8.99 4.55
C ASP A 129 4.05 8.12 3.62
N ILE A 130 4.32 6.91 4.05
CA ILE A 130 5.17 5.99 3.32
C ILE A 130 4.50 4.62 3.19
N THR A 131 4.79 3.90 2.11
CA THR A 131 4.50 2.47 2.02
C THR A 131 5.75 1.65 1.85
N GLY A 132 5.63 0.38 2.16
CA GLY A 132 6.66 -0.59 1.84
C GLY A 132 6.26 -2.03 2.11
N SER A 133 7.01 -2.96 1.54
CA SER A 133 6.78 -4.38 1.74
C SER A 133 7.13 -4.79 3.18
N ASN A 134 6.35 -5.71 3.73
CA ASN A 134 6.38 -6.12 5.14
C ASN A 134 7.77 -6.51 5.66
N SER A 135 8.55 -7.21 4.84
CA SER A 135 9.83 -7.78 5.26
C SER A 135 10.93 -6.74 5.49
N LYS A 136 10.91 -5.60 4.76
CA LYS A 136 11.89 -4.52 4.94
C LYS A 136 11.42 -3.48 5.96
N MET A 137 10.10 -3.23 6.07
CA MET A 137 9.55 -2.13 6.87
C MET A 137 9.25 -2.52 8.33
N LEU A 138 9.15 -3.81 8.64
CA LEU A 138 8.95 -4.32 10.00
C LEU A 138 10.25 -4.70 10.71
N SER A 139 11.42 -4.45 10.12
CA SER A 139 12.68 -4.68 10.83
C SER A 139 12.72 -3.77 12.07
N ASN A 140 13.20 -4.31 13.18
CA ASN A 140 13.41 -3.54 14.43
C ASN A 140 14.28 -2.30 14.20
N GLU A 141 15.17 -2.35 13.21
CA GLU A 141 16.03 -1.23 12.81
C GLU A 141 15.21 -0.07 12.22
N ILE A 142 14.25 -0.36 11.34
CA ILE A 142 13.41 0.69 10.74
C ILE A 142 12.45 1.26 11.77
N ALA A 143 11.81 0.41 12.58
CA ALA A 143 10.94 0.87 13.67
C ALA A 143 11.72 1.77 14.65
N SER A 144 12.97 1.40 14.98
CA SER A 144 13.88 2.22 15.78
C SER A 144 14.28 3.53 15.10
N THR A 145 14.60 3.48 13.81
CA THR A 145 15.05 4.66 13.05
C THR A 145 13.90 5.67 12.85
N LEU A 146 12.70 5.22 12.60
CA LEU A 146 11.51 6.08 12.49
C LEU A 146 11.08 6.65 13.86
N GLY A 147 11.44 5.99 14.96
CA GLY A 147 11.48 6.54 16.30
C GLY A 147 10.18 7.17 16.80
N GLY A 148 9.03 6.49 16.65
CA GLY A 148 7.74 7.00 17.13
C GLY A 148 7.16 8.19 16.36
N ARG A 149 7.77 8.58 15.23
CA ARG A 149 7.29 9.65 14.33
C ARG A 149 6.23 9.18 13.35
N PHE A 150 6.08 7.86 13.22
CA PHE A 150 5.16 7.19 12.32
C PHE A 150 4.30 6.20 13.08
N VAL A 151 3.04 6.13 12.70
CA VAL A 151 2.15 5.04 13.10
C VAL A 151 2.23 3.95 12.01
N ILE A 152 2.65 2.76 12.43
CA ILE A 152 2.69 1.60 11.52
C ILE A 152 1.27 1.06 11.39
N LEU A 153 0.77 1.02 10.17
CA LEU A 153 -0.55 0.52 9.86
C LEU A 153 -0.45 -0.68 8.92
N ASN A 154 -0.85 -1.86 9.44
CA ASN A 154 -0.86 -3.07 8.65
C ASN A 154 -2.05 -3.08 7.70
N VAL A 155 -1.76 -3.16 6.39
CA VAL A 155 -2.76 -3.25 5.33
C VAL A 155 -2.94 -4.72 4.94
N TYR A 156 -4.10 -5.25 5.30
CA TYR A 156 -4.50 -6.63 4.97
C TYR A 156 -5.33 -6.67 3.68
N PRO A 157 -5.52 -7.84 3.05
CA PRO A 157 -6.57 -8.03 2.08
C PRO A 157 -7.93 -7.56 2.61
N TYR A 158 -8.95 -7.43 1.77
CA TYR A 158 -10.25 -6.96 2.21
C TYR A 158 -10.83 -7.81 3.35
N SER A 159 -11.38 -7.17 4.36
CA SER A 159 -12.33 -7.82 5.26
C SER A 159 -13.58 -8.25 4.49
N PHE A 160 -14.37 -9.17 5.03
CA PHE A 160 -15.59 -9.59 4.34
C PHE A 160 -16.54 -8.43 4.06
N SER A 161 -16.63 -7.45 4.97
CA SER A 161 -17.44 -6.25 4.75
C SER A 161 -16.91 -5.38 3.60
N GLU A 162 -15.60 -5.23 3.45
CA GLU A 162 -14.99 -4.53 2.32
C GLU A 162 -15.13 -5.32 1.01
N TYR A 163 -15.03 -6.64 1.09
CA TYR A 163 -15.27 -7.53 -0.05
C TYR A 163 -16.71 -7.44 -0.57
N LEU A 164 -17.70 -7.30 0.31
CA LEU A 164 -19.09 -7.06 -0.07
C LEU A 164 -19.24 -5.71 -0.80
N VAL A 165 -18.64 -4.64 -0.26
CA VAL A 165 -18.64 -3.33 -0.92
C VAL A 165 -17.99 -3.41 -2.31
N ALA A 166 -16.84 -4.09 -2.42
CA ALA A 166 -16.14 -4.29 -3.68
C ALA A 166 -16.99 -5.04 -4.73
N ASN A 167 -17.89 -5.92 -4.29
CA ASN A 167 -18.84 -6.63 -5.15
C ASN A 167 -20.19 -5.87 -5.32
N HIS A 168 -20.19 -4.55 -5.12
CA HIS A 168 -21.38 -3.69 -5.22
C HIS A 168 -22.54 -4.08 -4.28
N LYS A 169 -22.19 -4.69 -3.16
CA LYS A 169 -23.14 -5.15 -2.14
C LYS A 169 -22.95 -4.35 -0.84
N ASP A 170 -22.97 -3.03 -0.95
CA ASP A 170 -22.64 -2.07 0.10
C ASP A 170 -23.75 -1.81 1.12
N LYS A 171 -24.96 -2.29 0.87
CA LYS A 171 -26.14 -1.88 1.65
C LYS A 171 -26.59 -2.96 2.61
N ASN A 172 -26.34 -2.73 3.90
CA ASN A 172 -27.06 -3.34 5.04
C ASN A 172 -27.25 -4.88 5.00
N TYR A 173 -26.24 -5.63 4.54
CA TYR A 173 -26.32 -7.10 4.54
C TYR A 173 -26.44 -7.72 5.94
N LEU A 174 -26.22 -6.95 7.00
CA LEU A 174 -26.55 -7.36 8.36
C LEU A 174 -28.07 -7.45 8.59
N ASN A 175 -28.88 -6.77 7.77
CA ASN A 175 -30.34 -6.75 7.78
C ASN A 175 -30.92 -7.42 6.52
N VAL A 176 -30.31 -8.50 6.05
CA VAL A 176 -30.77 -9.26 4.88
C VAL A 176 -32.17 -9.81 5.13
N ILE A 177 -33.15 -9.26 4.42
CA ILE A 177 -34.57 -9.57 4.60
C ILE A 177 -35.04 -10.66 3.64
N SER A 178 -34.52 -10.66 2.38
CA SER A 178 -34.97 -11.61 1.37
C SER A 178 -34.12 -12.89 1.34
N THR A 179 -34.75 -14.01 1.02
CA THR A 179 -34.07 -15.30 0.81
C THR A 179 -33.04 -15.22 -0.32
N LYS A 180 -33.33 -14.42 -1.38
CA LYS A 180 -32.42 -14.22 -2.50
C LYS A 180 -31.14 -13.51 -2.07
N ASP A 181 -31.27 -12.40 -1.35
CA ASP A 181 -30.09 -11.63 -0.89
C ASP A 181 -29.23 -12.47 0.06
N ARG A 182 -29.88 -13.27 0.92
CA ARG A 182 -29.18 -14.19 1.81
C ARG A 182 -28.37 -15.24 1.04
N ALA A 183 -28.95 -15.81 -0.01
CA ALA A 183 -28.26 -16.76 -0.86
C ALA A 183 -27.06 -16.13 -1.58
N GLU A 184 -27.20 -14.90 -2.08
CA GLU A 184 -26.10 -14.15 -2.71
C GLU A 184 -24.96 -13.86 -1.73
N VAL A 185 -25.27 -13.37 -0.52
CA VAL A 185 -24.26 -13.11 0.52
C VAL A 185 -23.55 -14.39 0.91
N LEU A 186 -24.28 -15.51 1.05
CA LEU A 186 -23.69 -16.79 1.38
C LEU A 186 -22.75 -17.29 0.26
N SER A 187 -23.13 -17.08 -0.99
CA SER A 187 -22.28 -17.41 -2.13
C SER A 187 -20.98 -16.59 -2.13
N LEU A 188 -21.06 -15.28 -1.88
CA LEU A 188 -19.89 -14.40 -1.74
C LEU A 188 -19.03 -14.79 -0.52
N TYR A 189 -19.64 -15.22 0.57
CA TYR A 189 -18.92 -15.68 1.73
C TYR A 189 -18.13 -16.98 1.45
N HIS A 190 -18.73 -17.94 0.75
CA HIS A 190 -18.03 -19.14 0.31
C HIS A 190 -16.86 -18.82 -0.62
N GLU A 191 -17.05 -17.88 -1.52
CA GLU A 191 -15.98 -17.42 -2.42
C GLU A 191 -14.85 -16.75 -1.65
N TYR A 192 -15.19 -15.85 -0.71
CA TYR A 192 -14.27 -15.17 0.18
C TYR A 192 -13.40 -16.16 1.00
N ILE A 193 -14.01 -17.19 1.59
CA ILE A 193 -13.29 -18.22 2.34
C ILE A 193 -12.40 -19.06 1.42
N THR A 194 -12.87 -19.36 0.21
CA THR A 194 -12.17 -20.26 -0.72
C THR A 194 -10.95 -19.61 -1.36
N TYR A 195 -11.07 -18.34 -1.75
CA TYR A 195 -10.04 -17.65 -2.53
C TYR A 195 -9.37 -16.50 -1.78
N GLY A 196 -9.84 -16.16 -0.59
CA GLY A 196 -9.41 -14.95 0.10
C GLY A 196 -9.96 -13.69 -0.56
N ALA A 197 -9.41 -12.53 -0.19
CA ALA A 197 -9.93 -11.25 -0.62
C ALA A 197 -8.85 -10.23 -0.98
N PHE A 198 -7.87 -10.64 -1.76
CA PHE A 198 -7.02 -9.65 -2.42
C PHE A 198 -7.89 -8.72 -3.27
N PRO A 199 -7.68 -7.40 -3.24
CA PRO A 199 -8.51 -6.45 -3.97
C PRO A 199 -8.75 -6.81 -5.44
N GLU A 200 -7.70 -7.23 -6.14
CA GLU A 200 -7.76 -7.59 -7.56
C GLU A 200 -8.61 -8.84 -7.86
N LEU A 201 -8.86 -9.71 -6.86
CA LEU A 201 -9.67 -10.93 -7.05
C LEU A 201 -11.14 -10.63 -7.36
N VAL A 202 -11.62 -9.44 -7.06
CA VAL A 202 -13.00 -9.04 -7.33
C VAL A 202 -13.30 -9.11 -8.83
N ASP A 203 -12.36 -8.64 -9.66
CA ASP A 203 -12.53 -8.54 -11.11
C ASP A 203 -11.98 -9.74 -11.89
N ILE A 204 -11.27 -10.65 -11.20
CA ILE A 204 -10.59 -11.77 -11.86
C ILE A 204 -11.47 -13.01 -11.89
N ARG A 205 -11.73 -13.54 -13.09
CA ARG A 205 -12.48 -14.79 -13.27
C ARG A 205 -11.69 -16.02 -12.85
N ASN A 206 -10.41 -16.13 -13.25
CA ASN A 206 -9.55 -17.25 -12.88
C ASN A 206 -8.75 -16.96 -11.60
N LYS A 207 -9.45 -16.94 -10.47
CA LYS A 207 -8.88 -16.60 -9.16
C LYS A 207 -7.75 -17.54 -8.75
N ARG A 208 -7.87 -18.82 -9.05
CA ARG A 208 -6.83 -19.82 -8.71
C ARG A 208 -5.50 -19.56 -9.42
N SER A 209 -5.55 -19.25 -10.71
CA SER A 209 -4.35 -18.90 -11.48
C SER A 209 -3.68 -17.64 -10.96
N PHE A 210 -4.47 -16.64 -10.64
CA PHE A 210 -3.98 -15.38 -10.05
C PHE A 210 -3.32 -15.62 -8.67
N LEU A 211 -3.96 -16.37 -7.80
CA LEU A 211 -3.38 -16.71 -6.48
C LEU A 211 -2.08 -17.50 -6.61
N ASN A 212 -2.00 -18.40 -7.58
CA ASN A 212 -0.75 -19.11 -7.87
C ASN A 212 0.36 -18.16 -8.32
N SER A 213 0.04 -17.14 -9.12
CA SER A 213 1.04 -16.15 -9.53
C SER A 213 1.53 -15.30 -8.36
N ILE A 214 0.63 -14.87 -7.46
CA ILE A 214 1.00 -14.16 -6.22
C ILE A 214 1.89 -15.07 -5.35
N TYR A 215 1.47 -16.31 -5.15
CA TYR A 215 2.24 -17.29 -4.37
C TYR A 215 3.66 -17.45 -4.92
N GLN A 216 3.80 -17.60 -6.24
CA GLN A 216 5.12 -17.72 -6.86
C GLN A 216 5.95 -16.45 -6.68
N THR A 217 5.37 -15.28 -6.85
CA THR A 217 6.07 -14.01 -6.67
C THR A 217 6.54 -13.82 -5.23
N VAL A 218 5.67 -14.05 -4.26
CA VAL A 218 6.01 -13.93 -2.83
C VAL A 218 6.99 -15.04 -2.41
N TYR A 219 6.73 -16.28 -2.81
CA TYR A 219 7.55 -17.42 -2.42
C TYR A 219 8.94 -17.35 -3.05
N LEU A 220 9.03 -17.21 -4.38
CA LEU A 220 10.32 -17.19 -5.07
C LEU A 220 11.05 -15.85 -4.92
N GLY A 221 10.34 -14.74 -5.06
CA GLY A 221 10.92 -13.41 -5.00
C GLY A 221 11.24 -12.96 -3.57
N ASP A 222 10.22 -12.84 -2.76
CA ASP A 222 10.36 -12.20 -1.45
C ASP A 222 10.93 -13.13 -0.37
N ILE A 223 10.72 -14.45 -0.47
CA ILE A 223 11.25 -15.39 0.52
C ILE A 223 12.57 -15.99 0.04
N ILE A 224 12.58 -16.74 -1.07
CA ILE A 224 13.75 -17.50 -1.51
C ILE A 224 14.88 -16.60 -1.99
N THR A 225 14.63 -15.82 -3.04
CA THR A 225 15.68 -15.02 -3.71
C THR A 225 16.23 -13.94 -2.78
N ARG A 226 15.34 -13.21 -2.11
CA ARG A 226 15.73 -12.11 -1.23
C ARG A 226 16.58 -12.57 -0.04
N ASN A 227 16.25 -13.72 0.56
CA ASN A 227 16.97 -14.25 1.72
C ASN A 227 18.08 -15.24 1.31
N LYS A 228 18.35 -15.40 0.01
CA LYS A 228 19.37 -16.30 -0.52
C LYS A 228 19.23 -17.73 0.02
N ILE A 229 17.99 -18.21 0.16
CA ILE A 229 17.71 -19.53 0.72
C ILE A 229 18.07 -20.60 -0.35
N THR A 230 18.93 -21.53 0.02
CA THR A 230 19.38 -22.63 -0.84
C THR A 230 18.50 -23.86 -0.73
N ASN A 231 17.84 -24.07 0.40
CA ASN A 231 16.96 -25.22 0.64
C ASN A 231 15.48 -24.81 0.50
N ASP A 232 15.00 -24.76 -0.74
CA ASP A 232 13.61 -24.39 -1.03
C ASP A 232 12.60 -25.46 -0.58
N PHE A 233 13.01 -26.72 -0.55
CA PHE A 233 12.19 -27.83 -0.06
C PHE A 233 11.75 -27.64 1.39
N ALA A 234 12.67 -27.23 2.26
CA ALA A 234 12.37 -26.97 3.67
C ALA A 234 11.33 -25.84 3.81
N VAL A 235 11.45 -24.77 3.01
CA VAL A 235 10.50 -23.66 3.03
C VAL A 235 9.11 -24.12 2.56
N ARG A 236 9.02 -24.91 1.49
CA ARG A 236 7.74 -25.49 1.02
C ARG A 236 7.09 -26.35 2.09
N LEU A 237 7.88 -27.16 2.78
CA LEU A 237 7.38 -28.03 3.84
C LEU A 237 6.82 -27.21 5.02
N ILE A 238 7.51 -26.13 5.41
CA ILE A 238 7.07 -25.20 6.44
C ILE A 238 5.75 -24.54 6.04
N LEU A 239 5.66 -24.00 4.82
CA LEU A 239 4.45 -23.35 4.32
C LEU A 239 3.26 -24.32 4.29
N LYS A 240 3.50 -25.56 3.84
CA LYS A 240 2.49 -26.61 3.86
C LYS A 240 2.00 -26.88 5.30
N LYS A 241 2.93 -27.04 6.25
CA LYS A 241 2.57 -27.26 7.66
C LYS A 241 1.81 -26.09 8.27
N ILE A 242 2.20 -24.84 7.95
CA ILE A 242 1.48 -23.64 8.39
C ILE A 242 0.05 -23.68 7.85
N ALA A 243 -0.12 -23.92 6.54
CA ALA A 243 -1.45 -24.00 5.92
C ALA A 243 -2.33 -25.10 6.57
N GLU A 244 -1.73 -26.26 6.86
CA GLU A 244 -2.45 -27.37 7.54
C GLU A 244 -2.78 -27.04 9.01
N SER A 245 -2.04 -26.16 9.66
CA SER A 245 -2.25 -25.81 11.08
C SER A 245 -3.35 -24.75 11.28
N VAL A 246 -3.59 -23.90 10.29
CA VAL A 246 -4.61 -22.83 10.37
C VAL A 246 -6.03 -23.38 10.51
N THR A 247 -6.27 -24.61 10.07
CA THR A 247 -7.59 -25.27 10.11
C THR A 247 -7.77 -26.23 11.29
N LYS A 248 -6.77 -26.34 12.15
CA LYS A 248 -6.88 -27.20 13.36
C LYS A 248 -7.19 -26.34 14.58
N PRO A 249 -8.21 -26.73 15.39
CA PRO A 249 -8.53 -26.05 16.64
C PRO A 249 -7.38 -26.20 17.66
#